data_be08de527f9fb351487e9d68d17782df
#
_entry.id   be08de527f9fb351487e9d68d17782df
#
_cell.length_a   1.000
_cell.length_b   1.000
_cell.length_c   1.000
_cell.angle_alpha   90.00
_cell.angle_beta   90.00
_cell.angle_gamma   90.00
#
_symmetry.space_group_name_H-M   'P 1'
#
loop_
_entity.id
_entity.type
_entity.pdbx_description
1 polymer ?
#
loop_
_entity_poly.entity_id
_entity_poly.type
_entity_poly.pdbx_seq_one_letter_code
_entity_poly.pdbx_strand_id
1 'polypeptide(L)'
;MNVDQWQNGYPSKEVILSDIHNKISYVLKKDNDIVATAVVFSANEPTYDKIYDGVWLTNEESYCVIHRIAVKDEYKGQNIASYIVSFAEESARKNNAASIRVDTHRDNLPMQRMLQKNGFIYCGIIYLADGKERFAFEKPL
;
A
#
# COMPACT_ATOMS: atom_id res chain seq x y z
N MET A 1 12.66 -13.05 1.53
CA MET A 1 11.78 -13.07 0.36
C MET A 1 12.45 -12.31 -0.78
N ASN A 2 12.76 -13.03 -1.86
CA ASN A 2 13.51 -12.46 -2.98
C ASN A 2 12.55 -11.97 -4.06
N VAL A 3 11.85 -10.89 -3.78
CA VAL A 3 10.96 -10.25 -4.75
C VAL A 3 11.63 -8.99 -5.27
N ASP A 4 11.64 -8.85 -6.58
CA ASP A 4 12.32 -7.79 -7.31
C ASP A 4 11.47 -6.52 -7.41
N GLN A 5 10.69 -6.25 -6.35
CA GLN A 5 9.73 -5.15 -6.35
C GLN A 5 10.40 -3.79 -6.25
N TRP A 6 11.43 -3.69 -5.42
CA TRP A 6 12.14 -2.44 -5.18
C TRP A 6 13.51 -2.49 -5.81
N GLN A 7 13.60 -1.95 -7.04
CA GLN A 7 14.83 -1.92 -7.83
C GLN A 7 15.27 -0.48 -8.10
N ASN A 8 16.43 -0.33 -8.69
CA ASN A 8 17.00 0.95 -9.10
C ASN A 8 17.14 1.95 -7.94
N GLY A 9 17.44 1.42 -6.74
CA GLY A 9 17.55 2.25 -5.54
C GLY A 9 16.22 2.74 -4.97
N TYR A 10 15.11 2.19 -5.43
CA TYR A 10 13.80 2.56 -4.90
C TYR A 10 13.37 1.63 -3.76
N PRO A 11 12.79 2.11 -2.65
CA PRO A 11 12.66 3.55 -2.37
C PRO A 11 14.01 4.15 -2.00
N SER A 12 14.31 5.31 -2.58
CA SER A 12 15.55 6.02 -2.28
C SER A 12 15.42 6.75 -0.93
N LYS A 13 16.58 7.19 -0.41
CA LYS A 13 16.61 8.03 0.79
C LYS A 13 15.76 9.29 0.61
N GLU A 14 15.82 9.89 -0.58
CA GLU A 14 15.07 11.10 -0.91
C GLU A 14 13.56 10.85 -0.87
N VAL A 15 13.09 9.72 -1.37
CA VAL A 15 11.66 9.36 -1.32
C VAL A 15 11.22 9.19 0.14
N ILE A 16 12.00 8.48 0.95
CA ILE A 16 11.67 8.26 2.36
C ILE A 16 11.64 9.57 3.12
N LEU A 17 12.62 10.46 2.91
CA LEU A 17 12.65 11.77 3.56
C LEU A 17 11.47 12.64 3.12
N SER A 18 11.09 12.58 1.85
CA SER A 18 9.90 13.29 1.35
C SER A 18 8.64 12.81 2.03
N ASP A 19 8.47 11.47 2.18
CA ASP A 19 7.32 10.91 2.88
C ASP A 19 7.23 11.38 4.32
N ILE A 20 8.36 11.46 5.02
CA ILE A 20 8.42 11.95 6.40
C ILE A 20 8.07 13.44 6.44
N HIS A 21 8.65 14.22 5.55
CA HIS A 21 8.40 15.67 5.46
C HIS A 21 6.91 15.96 5.20
N ASN A 22 6.28 15.18 4.34
CA ASN A 22 4.86 15.32 4.01
C ASN A 22 3.94 14.72 5.07
N LYS A 23 4.48 14.17 6.14
CA LYS A 23 3.72 13.59 7.26
C LYS A 23 2.79 12.45 6.85
N ILE A 24 3.21 11.66 5.87
CA ILE A 24 2.47 10.49 5.39
C ILE A 24 3.16 9.17 5.73
N SER A 25 4.35 9.24 6.32
CA SER A 25 5.10 8.07 6.76
C SER A 25 4.77 7.75 8.21
N TYR A 26 4.45 6.49 8.48
CA TYR A 26 4.05 6.02 9.81
C TYR A 26 4.88 4.81 10.21
N VAL A 27 5.04 4.63 11.50
CA VAL A 27 5.69 3.45 12.07
C VAL A 27 4.74 2.78 13.05
N LEU A 28 4.82 1.46 13.11
CA LEU A 28 4.14 0.66 14.13
C LEU A 28 5.17 0.23 15.15
N LYS A 29 4.89 0.50 16.40
CA LYS A 29 5.75 0.10 17.52
C LYS A 29 5.09 -1.00 18.32
N LYS A 30 5.90 -1.95 18.78
CA LYS A 30 5.52 -2.92 19.78
C LYS A 30 6.51 -2.78 20.92
N ASP A 31 6.03 -2.35 22.10
CA ASP A 31 6.88 -1.91 23.22
C ASP A 31 7.78 -0.76 22.73
N ASN A 32 9.11 -0.91 22.83
CA ASN A 32 10.05 0.11 22.36
C ASN A 32 10.66 -0.20 20.99
N ASP A 33 10.13 -1.21 20.29
CA ASP A 33 10.66 -1.66 19.02
C ASP A 33 9.79 -1.20 17.85
N ILE A 34 10.42 -0.67 16.81
CA ILE A 34 9.71 -0.36 15.55
C ILE A 34 9.61 -1.66 14.77
N VAL A 35 8.38 -2.15 14.57
CA VAL A 35 8.14 -3.45 13.94
C VAL A 35 7.69 -3.33 12.49
N ALA A 36 7.19 -2.18 12.09
CA ALA A 36 6.73 -1.97 10.71
C ALA A 36 6.72 -0.49 10.36
N THR A 37 6.71 -0.22 9.06
CA THR A 37 6.52 1.12 8.52
C THR A 37 5.60 1.05 7.31
N ALA A 38 4.90 2.15 7.04
CA ALA A 38 4.05 2.28 5.87
C ALA A 38 3.83 3.76 5.54
N VAL A 39 3.49 4.02 4.30
CA VAL A 39 3.04 5.33 3.85
C VAL A 39 1.54 5.25 3.63
N VAL A 40 0.79 6.18 4.22
CA VAL A 40 -0.68 6.22 4.12
C VAL A 40 -1.10 7.66 3.83
N PHE A 41 -1.87 7.85 2.76
CA PHE A 41 -2.37 9.18 2.41
C PHE A 41 -3.68 9.07 1.63
N SER A 42 -4.46 10.15 1.64
CA SER A 42 -5.68 10.26 0.85
C SER A 42 -5.47 11.37 -0.17
N ALA A 43 -5.22 10.97 -1.40
CA ALA A 43 -4.98 11.88 -2.52
C ALA A 43 -5.01 11.08 -3.82
N ASN A 44 -5.11 11.78 -4.94
CA ASN A 44 -5.02 11.13 -6.24
C ASN A 44 -3.61 10.58 -6.46
N GLU A 45 -3.54 9.31 -6.85
CA GLU A 45 -2.29 8.66 -7.24
C GLU A 45 -2.29 8.53 -8.77
N PRO A 46 -1.43 9.28 -9.50
CA PRO A 46 -1.49 9.29 -10.96
C PRO A 46 -1.37 7.91 -11.61
N THR A 47 -0.60 6.99 -11.02
CA THR A 47 -0.45 5.63 -11.56
C THR A 47 -1.75 4.82 -11.47
N TYR A 48 -2.73 5.27 -10.67
CA TYR A 48 -4.03 4.62 -10.52
C TYR A 48 -5.11 5.20 -11.44
N ASP A 49 -4.79 6.23 -12.21
CA ASP A 49 -5.75 6.86 -13.12
C ASP A 49 -6.20 5.93 -14.24
N LYS A 50 -5.32 5.01 -14.65
CA LYS A 50 -5.61 3.99 -15.66
C LYS A 50 -5.38 2.61 -15.09
N ILE A 51 -6.33 1.71 -15.32
CA ILE A 51 -6.22 0.31 -14.92
C ILE A 51 -6.51 -0.56 -16.15
N TYR A 52 -5.79 -1.67 -16.26
CA TYR A 52 -5.85 -2.58 -17.41
C TYR A 52 -6.26 -3.97 -16.94
N ASP A 53 -6.86 -4.74 -17.83
CA ASP A 53 -7.30 -6.11 -17.59
C ASP A 53 -8.20 -6.24 -16.35
N GLY A 54 -9.00 -5.20 -16.11
CA GLY A 54 -9.91 -5.14 -14.99
C GLY A 54 -10.42 -3.72 -14.78
N VAL A 55 -11.07 -3.49 -13.66
CA VAL A 55 -11.63 -2.19 -13.29
C VAL A 55 -11.50 -1.97 -11.80
N TRP A 56 -11.37 -0.70 -11.39
CA TRP A 56 -11.54 -0.34 -9.99
C TRP A 56 -12.99 -0.58 -9.55
N LEU A 57 -13.17 -0.96 -8.29
CA LEU A 57 -14.49 -1.27 -7.72
C LEU A 57 -15.30 -0.01 -7.44
N THR A 58 -14.63 1.12 -7.20
CA THR A 58 -15.29 2.40 -6.95
C THR A 58 -14.90 3.40 -8.02
N ASN A 59 -15.82 4.30 -8.35
CA ASN A 59 -15.57 5.40 -9.29
C ASN A 59 -15.31 6.72 -8.57
N GLU A 60 -15.15 6.65 -7.24
CA GLU A 60 -14.91 7.83 -6.42
C GLU A 60 -13.50 8.36 -6.65
N GLU A 61 -13.36 9.66 -6.73
CA GLU A 61 -12.06 10.31 -6.88
C GLU A 61 -11.26 10.29 -5.57
N SER A 62 -11.94 10.13 -4.45
CA SER A 62 -11.29 10.12 -3.14
C SER A 62 -11.07 8.70 -2.65
N TYR A 63 -9.83 8.33 -2.52
CA TYR A 63 -9.42 7.04 -1.95
C TYR A 63 -8.16 7.22 -1.10
N CYS A 64 -7.95 6.27 -0.20
CA CYS A 64 -6.74 6.20 0.60
C CYS A 64 -5.75 5.26 -0.09
N VAL A 65 -4.48 5.57 -0.02
CA VAL A 65 -3.41 4.76 -0.61
C VAL A 65 -2.47 4.29 0.49
N ILE A 66 -2.05 3.03 0.40
CA ILE A 66 -0.98 2.49 1.24
C ILE A 66 0.19 2.16 0.32
N HIS A 67 1.35 2.72 0.62
CA HIS A 67 2.60 2.47 -0.11
C HIS A 67 3.70 2.05 0.85
N ARG A 68 4.69 1.37 0.30
CA ARG A 68 5.95 1.07 0.98
C ARG A 68 5.75 0.43 2.36
N ILE A 69 4.91 -0.61 2.39
CA ILE A 69 4.71 -1.40 3.60
C ILE A 69 5.95 -2.27 3.81
N ALA A 70 6.55 -2.20 4.99
CA ALA A 70 7.64 -3.07 5.38
C ALA A 70 7.44 -3.53 6.81
N VAL A 71 7.57 -4.83 7.04
CA VAL A 71 7.45 -5.45 8.36
C VAL A 71 8.80 -6.07 8.71
N LYS A 72 9.27 -5.84 9.94
CA LYS A 72 10.51 -6.41 10.42
C LYS A 72 10.42 -7.95 10.36
N ASP A 73 11.47 -8.62 9.87
CA ASP A 73 11.42 -10.05 9.59
C ASP A 73 10.97 -10.90 10.78
N GLU A 74 11.46 -10.57 11.97
CA GLU A 74 11.13 -11.33 13.19
C GLU A 74 9.65 -11.20 13.60
N TYR A 75 8.91 -10.26 13.02
CA TYR A 75 7.49 -10.05 13.30
C TYR A 75 6.58 -10.48 12.15
N LYS A 76 7.14 -10.98 11.05
CA LYS A 76 6.32 -11.50 9.96
C LYS A 76 5.52 -12.72 10.43
N GLY A 77 4.29 -12.84 9.92
CA GLY A 77 3.40 -13.90 10.33
C GLY A 77 2.60 -13.62 11.60
N GLN A 78 2.76 -12.44 12.22
CA GLN A 78 2.05 -12.05 13.44
C GLN A 78 0.91 -11.06 13.17
N ASN A 79 0.38 -11.02 11.96
CA ASN A 79 -0.71 -10.12 11.57
C ASN A 79 -0.38 -8.63 11.73
N ILE A 80 0.89 -8.26 11.69
CA ILE A 80 1.31 -6.85 11.85
C ILE A 80 0.69 -5.98 10.77
N ALA A 81 0.66 -6.46 9.53
CA ALA A 81 0.09 -5.71 8.42
C ALA A 81 -1.41 -5.40 8.61
N SER A 82 -2.14 -6.22 9.36
CA SER A 82 -3.56 -5.97 9.67
C SER A 82 -3.74 -4.68 10.47
N TYR A 83 -2.80 -4.34 11.35
CA TYR A 83 -2.85 -3.08 12.09
C TYR A 83 -2.63 -1.89 11.16
N ILE A 84 -1.77 -2.03 10.16
CA ILE A 84 -1.55 -0.99 9.14
C ILE A 84 -2.83 -0.78 8.34
N VAL A 85 -3.49 -1.85 7.93
CA VAL A 85 -4.75 -1.77 7.19
C VAL A 85 -5.83 -1.10 8.05
N SER A 86 -5.95 -1.47 9.33
CA SER A 86 -6.91 -0.85 10.24
C SER A 86 -6.66 0.64 10.41
N PHE A 87 -5.40 1.05 10.51
CA PHE A 87 -5.03 2.46 10.57
C PHE A 87 -5.43 3.18 9.29
N ALA A 88 -5.19 2.56 8.13
CA ALA A 88 -5.55 3.15 6.84
C ALA A 88 -7.07 3.29 6.70
N GLU A 89 -7.84 2.31 7.17
CA GLU A 89 -9.31 2.40 7.17
C GLU A 89 -9.80 3.59 8.01
N GLU A 90 -9.23 3.76 9.19
CA GLU A 90 -9.58 4.88 10.05
C GLU A 90 -9.23 6.21 9.39
N SER A 91 -8.03 6.32 8.81
CA SER A 91 -7.60 7.50 8.08
C SER A 91 -8.52 7.80 6.89
N ALA A 92 -8.88 6.76 6.14
CA ALA A 92 -9.78 6.88 4.99
C ALA A 92 -11.14 7.43 5.41
N ARG A 93 -11.72 6.90 6.49
CA ARG A 93 -13.02 7.38 7.00
C ARG A 93 -12.95 8.83 7.44
N LYS A 94 -11.88 9.23 8.11
CA LYS A 94 -11.68 10.62 8.53
C LYS A 94 -11.60 11.59 7.35
N ASN A 95 -11.11 11.12 6.21
CA ASN A 95 -10.95 11.93 5.01
C ASN A 95 -12.09 11.73 4.00
N ASN A 96 -13.14 11.03 4.39
CA ASN A 96 -14.29 10.72 3.53
C ASN A 96 -13.90 9.98 2.25
N ALA A 97 -12.88 9.14 2.32
CA ALA A 97 -12.47 8.31 1.20
C ALA A 97 -13.42 7.12 1.04
N ALA A 98 -13.73 6.78 -0.20
CA ALA A 98 -14.66 5.68 -0.50
C ALA A 98 -14.01 4.30 -0.38
N SER A 99 -12.68 4.23 -0.48
CA SER A 99 -11.96 2.97 -0.51
C SER A 99 -10.49 3.15 -0.15
N ILE A 100 -9.80 2.01 -0.05
CA ILE A 100 -8.34 1.96 0.03
C ILE A 100 -7.84 1.24 -1.21
N ARG A 101 -6.83 1.80 -1.87
CA ARG A 101 -6.18 1.21 -3.05
C ARG A 101 -4.71 0.92 -2.77
N VAL A 102 -4.26 -0.26 -3.20
CA VAL A 102 -2.89 -0.72 -2.99
C VAL A 102 -2.42 -1.45 -4.23
N ASP A 103 -1.16 -1.34 -4.57
CA ASP A 103 -0.56 -2.16 -5.61
C ASP A 103 0.62 -2.97 -5.06
N THR A 104 0.93 -4.08 -5.72
CA THR A 104 2.07 -4.91 -5.37
C THR A 104 2.60 -5.66 -6.58
N HIS A 105 3.85 -6.11 -6.50
CA HIS A 105 4.48 -6.90 -7.54
C HIS A 105 3.76 -8.25 -7.70
N ARG A 106 3.65 -8.73 -8.95
CA ARG A 106 3.00 -10.01 -9.26
C ARG A 106 3.59 -11.20 -8.52
N ASP A 107 4.88 -11.15 -8.19
CA ASP A 107 5.59 -12.23 -7.51
C ASP A 107 5.55 -12.11 -5.98
N ASN A 108 4.98 -11.03 -5.47
CA ASN A 108 4.87 -10.82 -4.03
C ASN A 108 3.63 -11.52 -3.48
N LEU A 109 3.68 -12.84 -3.45
CA LEU A 109 2.55 -13.66 -3.00
C LEU A 109 2.17 -13.42 -1.54
N PRO A 110 3.12 -13.25 -0.61
CA PRO A 110 2.76 -12.92 0.77
C PRO A 110 1.95 -11.64 0.89
N MET A 111 2.31 -10.59 0.13
CA MET A 111 1.57 -9.33 0.13
C MET A 111 0.17 -9.52 -0.44
N GLN A 112 0.04 -10.25 -1.54
CA GLN A 112 -1.26 -10.53 -2.15
C GLN A 112 -2.17 -11.29 -1.18
N ARG A 113 -1.63 -12.29 -0.47
CA ARG A 113 -2.39 -13.02 0.54
C ARG A 113 -2.82 -12.12 1.70
N MET A 114 -1.92 -11.25 2.15
CA MET A 114 -2.22 -10.30 3.21
C MET A 114 -3.37 -9.37 2.79
N LEU A 115 -3.30 -8.83 1.58
CA LEU A 115 -4.34 -7.95 1.05
C LEU A 115 -5.68 -8.68 0.98
N GLN A 116 -5.71 -9.88 0.41
CA GLN A 116 -6.94 -10.67 0.31
C GLN A 116 -7.51 -11.02 1.68
N LYS A 117 -6.64 -11.41 2.62
CA LYS A 117 -7.05 -11.71 3.99
C LYS A 117 -7.70 -10.51 4.69
N ASN A 118 -7.27 -9.30 4.34
CA ASN A 118 -7.80 -8.07 4.92
C ASN A 118 -8.93 -7.44 4.10
N GLY A 119 -9.52 -8.18 3.18
CA GLY A 119 -10.71 -7.76 2.48
C GLY A 119 -10.46 -6.99 1.18
N PHE A 120 -9.22 -6.93 0.71
CA PHE A 120 -8.91 -6.33 -0.58
C PHE A 120 -9.24 -7.30 -1.71
N ILE A 121 -9.68 -6.76 -2.82
CA ILE A 121 -10.07 -7.50 -4.02
C ILE A 121 -9.14 -7.11 -5.15
N TYR A 122 -8.64 -8.11 -5.89
CA TYR A 122 -7.84 -7.88 -7.08
C TYR A 122 -8.68 -7.17 -8.15
N CYS A 123 -8.18 -6.08 -8.70
CA CYS A 123 -8.92 -5.25 -9.65
C CYS A 123 -8.35 -5.26 -11.06
N GLY A 124 -7.06 -5.51 -11.21
CA GLY A 124 -6.41 -5.47 -12.52
C GLY A 124 -4.94 -5.08 -12.42
N ILE A 125 -4.43 -4.51 -13.50
CA ILE A 125 -3.02 -4.16 -13.64
C ILE A 125 -2.86 -2.66 -13.80
N ILE A 126 -1.90 -2.09 -13.07
CA ILE A 126 -1.46 -0.72 -13.28
C ILE A 126 0.01 -0.73 -13.72
N TYR A 127 0.46 0.37 -14.29
CA TYR A 127 1.85 0.53 -14.71
C TYR A 127 2.45 1.74 -13.99
N LEU A 128 3.65 1.52 -13.43
CA LEU A 128 4.41 2.59 -12.82
C LEU A 128 4.99 3.51 -13.90
N ALA A 129 5.54 4.64 -13.49
CA ALA A 129 6.12 5.62 -14.41
C ALA A 129 7.24 5.04 -15.29
N ASP A 130 7.96 4.03 -14.78
CA ASP A 130 9.01 3.32 -15.54
C ASP A 130 8.47 2.21 -16.45
N GLY A 131 7.16 2.04 -16.53
CA GLY A 131 6.50 1.02 -17.35
C GLY A 131 6.38 -0.35 -16.72
N LYS A 132 6.86 -0.54 -15.51
CA LYS A 132 6.75 -1.83 -14.81
C LYS A 132 5.33 -2.05 -14.31
N GLU A 133 4.85 -3.28 -14.45
CA GLU A 133 3.49 -3.62 -14.03
C GLU A 133 3.39 -3.88 -12.53
N ARG A 134 2.21 -3.60 -11.98
CA ARG A 134 1.84 -3.97 -10.61
C ARG A 134 0.41 -4.49 -10.61
N PHE A 135 0.13 -5.42 -9.70
CA PHE A 135 -1.23 -5.88 -9.45
C PHE A 135 -1.93 -4.89 -8.52
N ALA A 136 -3.11 -4.47 -8.92
CA ALA A 136 -3.90 -3.46 -8.22
C ALA A 136 -5.01 -4.10 -7.42
N PHE A 137 -5.17 -3.64 -6.17
CA PHE A 137 -6.17 -4.14 -5.23
C PHE A 137 -6.95 -2.98 -4.65
N GLU A 138 -8.22 -3.21 -4.34
CA GLU A 138 -9.06 -2.20 -3.69
C GLU A 138 -9.92 -2.82 -2.60
N LYS A 139 -10.08 -2.05 -1.54
CA LYS A 139 -11.02 -2.39 -0.45
C LYS A 139 -12.03 -1.26 -0.31
N PRO A 140 -13.27 -1.43 -0.80
CA PRO A 140 -14.33 -0.46 -0.57
C PRO A 140 -14.66 -0.38 0.92
N LEU A 141 -15.02 0.79 1.40
CA LEU A 141 -15.36 1.03 2.80
C LEU A 141 -16.85 1.24 3.02
#